data_a2816f390b0ea8f3ffbc4940e13ca74e
#
_entry.id   a2816f390b0ea8f3ffbc4940e13ca74e
#
_cell.length_a   1.000
_cell.length_b   1.000
_cell.length_c   1.000
_cell.angle_alpha   90.00
_cell.angle_beta   90.00
_cell.angle_gamma   90.00
#
_symmetry.space_group_name_H-M   'P 1'
#
loop_
_entity.id
_entity.type
_entity.pdbx_description
1 polymer ?
#
loop_
_entity_poly.entity_id
_entity_poly.type
_entity_poly.pdbx_seq_one_letter_code
_entity_poly.pdbx_strand_id
1 'polypeptide(L)'
;MGAAGTEPAIALHVLAIPYPGRGHVNPMMNLCKLISVRKPDILFTFVVTEEWHGFIGSDNRKPANICLATIPNCIPSELGRAKDFPGFLKAVATKMEAPFEQLLDRLELPVDVIIADTYLDWVVLVGNRRNIPVASLWTMSATVFSVFHHFELLKQNGHFPVEISERGEERVDYIPGIPPTRLVDFPTVFHGTGRQTLPRDLNSIEAQVIDALKVKLPLPLYTVGPPIPYLDPKDNSSVISNNQDIPDYIEWLNSQRKGSVLYVSMGSFLSVSSSQLNEIVAGVHNSGVRFLWVSRGETTLFKDDYGDMGQVVPWCDQLRVLRHPAVGGFWTHCGWNSTLEAVYAGVSMLASPIFLDQTTDSKIIVEDWEIGWRVKREAGSEKLVTQDEIAKLVKSFMDAESSEVKEMRKKAKELQETCNAAIAKGGSSDTNLDSFIRGISQGQA
;
A
#
# COMPACT_ATOMS: atom_id res chain seq x y z
N MET A 1 -8.18 -9.04 47.36
CA MET A 1 -9.01 -9.82 46.42
C MET A 1 -9.06 -9.01 45.14
N GLY A 2 -8.21 -9.34 44.18
CA GLY A 2 -8.19 -8.72 42.87
C GLY A 2 -9.40 -9.25 42.08
N ALA A 3 -10.17 -8.36 41.50
CA ALA A 3 -11.20 -8.74 40.55
C ALA A 3 -10.51 -9.41 39.36
N ALA A 4 -10.72 -10.71 39.21
CA ALA A 4 -10.43 -11.41 37.96
C ALA A 4 -11.30 -10.74 36.88
N GLY A 5 -10.65 -9.96 35.98
CA GLY A 5 -11.34 -9.47 34.81
C GLY A 5 -11.79 -10.66 33.99
N THR A 6 -13.10 -10.87 33.92
CA THR A 6 -13.69 -11.84 33.00
C THR A 6 -13.29 -11.41 31.58
N GLU A 7 -12.51 -12.27 30.89
CA GLU A 7 -12.26 -12.09 29.47
C GLU A 7 -13.63 -11.92 28.77
N PRO A 8 -13.77 -10.95 27.85
CA PRO A 8 -15.01 -10.76 27.13
C PRO A 8 -15.38 -12.07 26.39
N ALA A 9 -16.62 -12.51 26.53
CA ALA A 9 -17.10 -13.66 25.77
C ALA A 9 -16.94 -13.33 24.27
N ILE A 10 -16.34 -14.25 23.51
CA ILE A 10 -16.18 -14.10 22.06
C ILE A 10 -17.57 -14.10 21.41
N ALA A 11 -17.92 -12.99 20.75
CA ALA A 11 -19.19 -12.83 20.06
C ALA A 11 -19.10 -13.19 18.57
N LEU A 12 -17.91 -13.08 17.97
CA LEU A 12 -17.67 -13.37 16.55
C LEU A 12 -16.23 -13.83 16.34
N HIS A 13 -16.04 -14.88 15.53
CA HIS A 13 -14.73 -15.34 15.12
C HIS A 13 -14.48 -15.02 13.65
N VAL A 14 -13.59 -14.07 13.37
CA VAL A 14 -13.21 -13.63 12.02
C VAL A 14 -11.86 -14.23 11.65
N LEU A 15 -11.79 -14.91 10.51
CA LEU A 15 -10.55 -15.35 9.94
C LEU A 15 -10.10 -14.36 8.86
N ALA A 16 -8.88 -13.83 8.96
CA ALA A 16 -8.33 -12.89 7.98
C ALA A 16 -7.15 -13.52 7.23
N ILE A 17 -7.19 -13.52 5.90
CA ILE A 17 -6.14 -14.08 5.04
C ILE A 17 -5.72 -13.07 3.97
N PRO A 18 -4.54 -12.43 4.09
CA PRO A 18 -4.00 -11.54 3.07
C PRO A 18 -3.33 -12.32 1.94
N TYR A 19 -3.24 -11.70 0.77
CA TYR A 19 -2.28 -12.12 -0.24
C TYR A 19 -0.85 -12.02 0.31
N PRO A 20 0.04 -13.01 0.03
CA PRO A 20 1.37 -13.06 0.65
C PRO A 20 2.32 -12.00 0.08
N GLY A 21 2.21 -10.79 0.54
CA GLY A 21 3.03 -9.63 0.17
C GLY A 21 2.81 -8.46 1.11
N ARG A 22 3.84 -7.63 1.34
CA ARG A 22 3.77 -6.50 2.30
C ARG A 22 2.64 -5.53 1.99
N GLY A 23 2.39 -5.28 0.69
CA GLY A 23 1.30 -4.41 0.22
C GLY A 23 -0.10 -4.92 0.59
N HIS A 24 -0.23 -6.16 1.00
CA HIS A 24 -1.49 -6.83 1.34
C HIS A 24 -1.54 -7.23 2.81
N VAL A 25 -0.46 -7.81 3.34
CA VAL A 25 -0.36 -8.22 4.75
C VAL A 25 -0.53 -7.03 5.70
N ASN A 26 0.15 -5.92 5.43
CA ASN A 26 0.10 -4.75 6.29
C ASN A 26 -1.30 -4.11 6.36
N PRO A 27 -1.97 -3.77 5.25
CA PRO A 27 -3.31 -3.17 5.31
C PRO A 27 -4.35 -4.12 5.91
N MET A 28 -4.28 -5.43 5.65
CA MET A 28 -5.17 -6.41 6.29
C MET A 28 -4.96 -6.45 7.81
N MET A 29 -3.71 -6.50 8.27
CA MET A 29 -3.38 -6.47 9.70
C MET A 29 -3.84 -5.16 10.34
N ASN A 30 -3.67 -4.03 9.65
CA ASN A 30 -4.12 -2.73 10.14
C ASN A 30 -5.65 -2.68 10.26
N LEU A 31 -6.38 -3.23 9.29
CA LEU A 31 -7.84 -3.35 9.37
C LEU A 31 -8.25 -4.20 10.57
N CYS A 32 -7.63 -5.37 10.78
CA CYS A 32 -7.89 -6.21 11.94
C CYS A 32 -7.62 -5.46 13.25
N LYS A 33 -6.50 -4.73 13.36
CA LYS A 33 -6.17 -3.91 14.54
C LYS A 33 -7.22 -2.83 14.80
N LEU A 34 -7.67 -2.12 13.76
CA LEU A 34 -8.70 -1.08 13.88
C LEU A 34 -10.04 -1.64 14.38
N ILE A 35 -10.47 -2.79 13.86
CA ILE A 35 -11.70 -3.46 14.30
C ILE A 35 -11.53 -3.98 15.72
N SER A 36 -10.40 -4.63 16.01
CA SER A 36 -10.09 -5.23 17.31
C SER A 36 -10.17 -4.23 18.47
N VAL A 37 -9.67 -3.00 18.26
CA VAL A 37 -9.75 -1.93 19.27
C VAL A 37 -11.20 -1.47 19.48
N ARG A 38 -12.03 -1.46 18.45
CA ARG A 38 -13.45 -1.04 18.53
C ARG A 38 -14.36 -2.12 19.10
N LYS A 39 -14.02 -3.38 18.83
CA LYS A 39 -14.78 -4.58 19.18
C LYS A 39 -13.87 -5.64 19.79
N PRO A 40 -13.55 -5.53 21.08
CA PRO A 40 -12.71 -6.50 21.79
C PRO A 40 -13.33 -7.91 21.88
N ASP A 41 -14.62 -8.03 21.66
CA ASP A 41 -15.39 -9.27 21.62
C ASP A 41 -15.32 -10.01 20.27
N ILE A 42 -14.63 -9.45 19.27
CA ILE A 42 -14.30 -10.14 18.02
C ILE A 42 -12.93 -10.78 18.13
N LEU A 43 -12.87 -12.10 17.95
CA LEU A 43 -11.62 -12.83 17.82
C LEU A 43 -11.16 -12.81 16.35
N PHE A 44 -9.92 -12.48 16.11
CA PHE A 44 -9.28 -12.60 14.79
C PHE A 44 -8.29 -13.76 14.77
N THR A 45 -8.43 -14.66 13.78
CA THR A 45 -7.37 -15.58 13.36
C THR A 45 -6.75 -15.04 12.08
N PHE A 46 -5.54 -14.46 12.18
CA PHE A 46 -4.81 -13.89 11.05
C PHE A 46 -3.89 -14.96 10.46
N VAL A 47 -4.19 -15.38 9.22
CA VAL A 47 -3.53 -16.52 8.56
C VAL A 47 -2.43 -16.02 7.62
N VAL A 48 -1.23 -16.56 7.79
CA VAL A 48 -0.06 -16.29 6.93
C VAL A 48 0.72 -17.58 6.68
N THR A 49 1.68 -17.56 5.76
CA THR A 49 2.67 -18.65 5.65
C THR A 49 3.64 -18.62 6.83
N GLU A 50 4.31 -19.74 7.11
CA GLU A 50 5.34 -19.82 8.15
C GLU A 50 6.44 -18.77 7.96
N GLU A 51 6.85 -18.49 6.71
CA GLU A 51 7.82 -17.44 6.40
C GLU A 51 7.31 -16.06 6.81
N TRP A 52 6.07 -15.72 6.45
CA TRP A 52 5.45 -14.47 6.82
C TRP A 52 5.23 -14.34 8.33
N HIS A 53 4.92 -15.44 9.00
CA HIS A 53 4.87 -15.47 10.46
C HIS A 53 6.22 -15.08 11.08
N GLY A 54 7.34 -15.55 10.50
CA GLY A 54 8.69 -15.13 10.90
C GLY A 54 8.93 -13.62 10.77
N PHE A 55 8.32 -12.96 9.77
CA PHE A 55 8.47 -11.51 9.56
C PHE A 55 7.61 -10.65 10.48
N ILE A 56 6.41 -11.12 10.87
CA ILE A 56 5.44 -10.33 11.64
C ILE A 56 5.24 -10.83 13.08
N GLY A 57 5.66 -12.05 13.41
CA GLY A 57 5.38 -12.71 14.67
C GLY A 57 6.02 -12.04 15.91
N SER A 58 7.05 -11.23 15.70
CA SER A 58 7.74 -10.47 16.76
C SER A 58 7.04 -9.15 17.15
N ASP A 59 5.96 -8.76 16.46
CA ASP A 59 5.22 -7.53 16.81
C ASP A 59 4.38 -7.72 18.07
N ASN A 60 4.95 -7.38 19.22
CA ASN A 60 4.28 -7.41 20.52
C ASN A 60 3.18 -6.34 20.67
N ARG A 61 2.95 -5.49 19.68
CA ARG A 61 1.95 -4.41 19.69
C ARG A 61 0.59 -4.83 19.12
N LYS A 62 0.40 -6.10 18.78
CA LYS A 62 -0.90 -6.59 18.33
C LYS A 62 -1.87 -6.72 19.51
N PRO A 63 -3.17 -6.37 19.33
CA PRO A 63 -4.22 -6.62 20.34
C PRO A 63 -4.31 -8.11 20.73
N ALA A 64 -4.72 -8.37 21.97
CA ALA A 64 -4.79 -9.74 22.53
C ALA A 64 -5.79 -10.64 21.76
N ASN A 65 -6.84 -10.05 21.21
CA ASN A 65 -7.86 -10.74 20.39
C ASN A 65 -7.48 -10.93 18.92
N ILE A 66 -6.20 -10.74 18.55
CA ILE A 66 -5.64 -11.14 17.24
C ILE A 66 -4.66 -12.30 17.45
N CYS A 67 -5.03 -13.48 16.99
CA CYS A 67 -4.17 -14.67 17.01
C CYS A 67 -3.56 -14.87 15.61
N LEU A 68 -2.27 -15.25 15.55
CA LEU A 68 -1.62 -15.64 14.30
C LEU A 68 -1.76 -17.14 14.10
N ALA A 69 -2.14 -17.55 12.90
CA ALA A 69 -2.13 -18.94 12.47
C ALA A 69 -1.30 -19.10 11.20
N THR A 70 -0.72 -20.27 11.00
CA THR A 70 0.18 -20.50 9.88
C THR A 70 -0.30 -21.63 8.97
N ILE A 71 -0.08 -21.45 7.67
CA ILE A 71 -0.05 -22.51 6.68
C ILE A 71 1.41 -22.76 6.28
N PRO A 72 1.75 -23.98 5.81
CA PRO A 72 3.11 -24.29 5.37
C PRO A 72 3.62 -23.36 4.26
N ASN A 73 4.94 -23.26 4.12
CA ASN A 73 5.60 -22.52 3.02
C ASN A 73 5.41 -23.24 1.68
N CYS A 74 4.21 -23.17 1.12
CA CYS A 74 3.82 -23.83 -0.14
C CYS A 74 4.06 -22.94 -1.39
N ILE A 75 4.53 -21.72 -1.20
CA ILE A 75 4.81 -20.73 -2.25
C ILE A 75 6.29 -20.33 -2.23
N PRO A 76 6.83 -19.79 -3.35
CA PRO A 76 8.19 -19.25 -3.36
C PRO A 76 8.42 -18.17 -2.29
N SER A 77 9.62 -18.15 -1.71
CA SER A 77 10.03 -17.20 -0.68
C SER A 77 9.88 -15.75 -1.12
N GLU A 78 9.48 -14.89 -0.19
CA GLU A 78 9.43 -13.42 -0.35
C GLU A 78 10.74 -12.85 -0.91
N LEU A 79 11.89 -13.39 -0.48
CA LEU A 79 13.21 -12.93 -0.91
C LEU A 79 13.56 -13.32 -2.35
N GLY A 80 12.89 -14.34 -2.91
CA GLY A 80 13.17 -14.88 -4.24
C GLY A 80 12.09 -14.64 -5.28
N ARG A 81 10.89 -14.24 -4.89
CA ARG A 81 9.71 -14.21 -5.79
C ARG A 81 9.85 -13.27 -6.98
N ALA A 82 10.66 -12.22 -6.89
CA ALA A 82 10.89 -11.30 -8.00
C ALA A 82 11.63 -11.98 -9.19
N LYS A 83 12.37 -13.08 -8.94
CA LYS A 83 13.09 -13.82 -9.97
C LYS A 83 12.17 -14.71 -10.81
N ASP A 84 11.06 -15.18 -10.22
CA ASP A 84 10.03 -15.98 -10.90
C ASP A 84 8.64 -15.54 -10.42
N PHE A 85 8.26 -14.34 -10.82
CA PHE A 85 6.96 -13.77 -10.45
C PHE A 85 5.77 -14.57 -11.02
N PRO A 86 5.77 -15.04 -12.29
CA PRO A 86 4.72 -15.91 -12.79
C PRO A 86 4.56 -17.20 -12.01
N GLY A 87 5.67 -17.85 -11.63
CA GLY A 87 5.66 -19.05 -10.79
C GLY A 87 5.11 -18.79 -9.40
N PHE A 88 5.42 -17.62 -8.82
CA PHE A 88 4.85 -17.18 -7.55
C PHE A 88 3.33 -16.98 -7.66
N LEU A 89 2.82 -16.24 -8.66
CA LEU A 89 1.38 -16.07 -8.89
C LEU A 89 0.65 -17.39 -9.02
N LYS A 90 1.20 -18.31 -9.85
CA LYS A 90 0.64 -19.66 -10.04
C LYS A 90 0.62 -20.45 -8.72
N ALA A 91 1.67 -20.36 -7.91
CA ALA A 91 1.73 -21.08 -6.64
C ALA A 91 0.68 -20.56 -5.64
N VAL A 92 0.50 -19.24 -5.54
CA VAL A 92 -0.57 -18.65 -4.70
C VAL A 92 -1.94 -19.12 -5.15
N ALA A 93 -2.23 -19.11 -6.44
CA ALA A 93 -3.52 -19.51 -7.00
C ALA A 93 -3.81 -21.03 -6.86
N THR A 94 -2.78 -21.89 -6.75
CA THR A 94 -3.00 -23.34 -6.86
C THR A 94 -2.51 -24.17 -5.66
N LYS A 95 -1.69 -23.61 -4.77
CA LYS A 95 -1.07 -24.38 -3.67
C LYS A 95 -1.50 -23.94 -2.27
N MET A 96 -2.10 -22.77 -2.11
CA MET A 96 -2.48 -22.27 -0.80
C MET A 96 -3.84 -22.79 -0.33
N GLU A 97 -4.75 -23.15 -1.24
CA GLU A 97 -6.13 -23.55 -0.92
C GLU A 97 -6.17 -24.77 0.01
N ALA A 98 -5.52 -25.87 -0.35
CA ALA A 98 -5.56 -27.12 0.44
C ALA A 98 -4.95 -26.96 1.86
N PRO A 99 -3.78 -26.33 2.05
CA PRO A 99 -3.28 -26.02 3.39
C PRO A 99 -4.20 -25.11 4.20
N PHE A 100 -4.88 -24.16 3.56
CA PHE A 100 -5.86 -23.30 4.22
C PHE A 100 -7.10 -24.07 4.68
N GLU A 101 -7.66 -24.96 3.86
CA GLU A 101 -8.77 -25.84 4.27
C GLU A 101 -8.38 -26.74 5.44
N GLN A 102 -7.17 -27.33 5.41
CA GLN A 102 -6.65 -28.11 6.54
C GLN A 102 -6.47 -27.28 7.81
N LEU A 103 -6.16 -25.99 7.70
CA LEU A 103 -6.12 -25.10 8.85
C LEU A 103 -7.54 -24.91 9.43
N LEU A 104 -8.54 -24.63 8.57
CA LEU A 104 -9.94 -24.48 9.00
C LEU A 104 -10.44 -25.72 9.75
N ASP A 105 -10.05 -26.94 9.31
CA ASP A 105 -10.44 -28.21 9.97
C ASP A 105 -9.81 -28.40 11.36
N ARG A 106 -8.72 -27.68 11.66
CA ARG A 106 -7.99 -27.80 12.93
C ARG A 106 -8.28 -26.68 13.92
N LEU A 107 -9.05 -25.67 13.53
CA LEU A 107 -9.43 -24.60 14.44
C LEU A 107 -10.40 -25.12 15.51
N GLU A 108 -10.13 -24.80 16.77
CA GLU A 108 -10.97 -25.21 17.90
C GLU A 108 -12.31 -24.49 17.92
N LEU A 109 -12.35 -23.25 17.44
CA LEU A 109 -13.55 -22.43 17.34
C LEU A 109 -14.01 -22.34 15.87
N PRO A 110 -15.32 -22.47 15.60
CA PRO A 110 -15.84 -22.26 14.25
C PRO A 110 -15.55 -20.83 13.78
N VAL A 111 -15.36 -20.68 12.47
CA VAL A 111 -15.18 -19.38 11.82
C VAL A 111 -16.55 -18.89 11.35
N ASP A 112 -16.92 -17.68 11.76
CA ASP A 112 -18.19 -17.07 11.39
C ASP A 112 -18.10 -16.29 10.08
N VAL A 113 -16.95 -15.64 9.82
CA VAL A 113 -16.70 -14.82 8.62
C VAL A 113 -15.23 -14.93 8.21
N ILE A 114 -14.96 -14.94 6.91
CA ILE A 114 -13.61 -14.81 6.35
C ILE A 114 -13.46 -13.42 5.75
N ILE A 115 -12.39 -12.70 6.10
CA ILE A 115 -11.90 -11.53 5.36
C ILE A 115 -10.73 -11.98 4.52
N ALA A 116 -10.87 -12.01 3.20
CA ALA A 116 -9.87 -12.46 2.27
C ALA A 116 -9.33 -11.30 1.42
N ASP A 117 -8.07 -11.38 1.05
CA ASP A 117 -7.57 -10.53 -0.02
C ASP A 117 -8.25 -10.87 -1.35
N THR A 118 -8.61 -9.89 -2.13
CA THR A 118 -9.35 -10.08 -3.38
C THR A 118 -8.59 -10.88 -4.43
N TYR A 119 -7.27 -10.94 -4.34
CA TYR A 119 -6.43 -11.80 -5.20
C TYR A 119 -6.44 -13.29 -4.81
N LEU A 120 -7.14 -13.66 -3.73
CA LEU A 120 -7.33 -15.04 -3.29
C LEU A 120 -8.74 -15.51 -3.64
N ASP A 121 -9.09 -15.56 -4.93
CA ASP A 121 -10.41 -15.92 -5.45
C ASP A 121 -10.88 -17.31 -4.99
N TRP A 122 -9.96 -18.25 -4.81
CA TRP A 122 -10.24 -19.59 -4.28
C TRP A 122 -10.81 -19.55 -2.84
N VAL A 123 -10.56 -18.51 -2.04
CA VAL A 123 -11.15 -18.39 -0.70
C VAL A 123 -12.66 -18.26 -0.75
N VAL A 124 -13.19 -17.56 -1.75
CA VAL A 124 -14.65 -17.47 -1.96
C VAL A 124 -15.26 -18.86 -2.21
N LEU A 125 -14.56 -19.69 -3.00
CA LEU A 125 -14.99 -21.07 -3.24
C LEU A 125 -14.95 -21.92 -1.97
N VAL A 126 -13.91 -21.77 -1.14
CA VAL A 126 -13.82 -22.43 0.18
C VAL A 126 -14.94 -21.96 1.11
N GLY A 127 -15.18 -20.66 1.19
CA GLY A 127 -16.29 -20.10 2.00
C GLY A 127 -17.65 -20.68 1.58
N ASN A 128 -17.91 -20.72 0.28
CA ASN A 128 -19.16 -21.28 -0.26
C ASN A 128 -19.33 -22.78 0.10
N ARG A 129 -18.27 -23.60 -0.03
CA ARG A 129 -18.32 -25.02 0.32
C ARG A 129 -18.57 -25.25 1.80
N ARG A 130 -18.11 -24.33 2.65
CA ARG A 130 -18.21 -24.41 4.12
C ARG A 130 -19.35 -23.60 4.71
N ASN A 131 -20.13 -22.94 3.86
CA ASN A 131 -21.19 -22.04 4.26
C ASN A 131 -20.73 -20.93 5.21
N ILE A 132 -19.51 -20.39 4.94
CA ILE A 132 -18.91 -19.26 5.69
C ILE A 132 -18.94 -18.03 4.78
N PRO A 133 -19.58 -16.92 5.19
CA PRO A 133 -19.54 -15.67 4.45
C PRO A 133 -18.11 -15.15 4.23
N VAL A 134 -17.83 -14.58 3.04
CA VAL A 134 -16.52 -14.04 2.69
C VAL A 134 -16.65 -12.58 2.32
N ALA A 135 -15.95 -11.72 3.04
CA ALA A 135 -15.70 -10.33 2.67
C ALA A 135 -14.34 -10.20 1.97
N SER A 136 -14.29 -9.50 0.84
CA SER A 136 -13.05 -9.28 0.10
C SER A 136 -12.44 -7.91 0.42
N LEU A 137 -11.12 -7.89 0.70
CA LEU A 137 -10.35 -6.67 0.90
C LEU A 137 -9.55 -6.33 -0.35
N TRP A 138 -9.82 -5.17 -0.92
CA TRP A 138 -9.03 -4.57 -2.00
C TRP A 138 -8.00 -3.61 -1.42
N THR A 139 -6.72 -3.81 -1.74
CA THR A 139 -5.60 -3.09 -1.12
C THR A 139 -4.95 -2.05 -2.04
N MET A 140 -5.54 -1.80 -3.21
CA MET A 140 -5.10 -0.80 -4.19
C MET A 140 -6.11 0.35 -4.31
N SER A 141 -5.86 1.31 -5.22
CA SER A 141 -6.73 2.45 -5.45
C SER A 141 -8.09 2.06 -6.05
N ALA A 142 -9.11 2.89 -5.80
CA ALA A 142 -10.45 2.75 -6.35
C ALA A 142 -10.42 2.92 -7.88
N THR A 143 -9.56 3.80 -8.40
CA THR A 143 -9.34 3.97 -9.83
C THR A 143 -8.87 2.69 -10.48
N VAL A 144 -7.87 2.02 -9.89
CA VAL A 144 -7.38 0.72 -10.37
C VAL A 144 -8.50 -0.32 -10.40
N PHE A 145 -9.30 -0.43 -9.35
CA PHE A 145 -10.45 -1.33 -9.38
C PHE A 145 -11.45 -0.99 -10.48
N SER A 146 -11.79 0.30 -10.66
CA SER A 146 -12.74 0.70 -11.69
C SER A 146 -12.23 0.32 -13.08
N VAL A 147 -10.93 0.46 -13.37
CA VAL A 147 -10.32 -0.01 -14.61
C VAL A 147 -10.55 -1.51 -14.79
N PHE A 148 -10.29 -2.29 -13.75
CA PHE A 148 -10.50 -3.73 -13.77
C PHE A 148 -11.97 -4.12 -13.91
N HIS A 149 -12.86 -3.46 -13.19
CA HIS A 149 -14.29 -3.70 -13.27
C HIS A 149 -14.86 -3.42 -14.65
N HIS A 150 -14.31 -2.40 -15.35
CA HIS A 150 -14.74 -2.00 -16.67
C HIS A 150 -13.85 -2.52 -17.79
N PHE A 151 -13.09 -3.59 -17.57
CA PHE A 151 -12.17 -4.18 -18.56
C PHE A 151 -12.85 -4.49 -19.88
N GLU A 152 -14.10 -4.97 -19.87
CA GLU A 152 -14.84 -5.25 -21.10
C GLU A 152 -15.08 -3.99 -21.96
N LEU A 153 -15.18 -2.79 -21.35
CA LEU A 153 -15.26 -1.54 -22.09
C LEU A 153 -13.95 -1.24 -22.84
N LEU A 154 -12.78 -1.55 -22.24
CA LEU A 154 -11.48 -1.39 -22.91
C LEU A 154 -11.41 -2.29 -24.16
N LYS A 155 -11.88 -3.54 -24.07
CA LYS A 155 -11.93 -4.47 -25.19
C LYS A 155 -12.89 -4.00 -26.29
N GLN A 156 -14.12 -3.62 -25.90
CA GLN A 156 -15.16 -3.15 -26.84
C GLN A 156 -14.74 -1.90 -27.61
N ASN A 157 -13.95 -1.01 -27.00
CA ASN A 157 -13.44 0.20 -27.64
C ASN A 157 -12.07 0.02 -28.31
N GLY A 158 -11.55 -1.22 -28.38
CA GLY A 158 -10.27 -1.51 -29.06
C GLY A 158 -9.04 -0.98 -28.33
N HIS A 159 -9.15 -0.76 -27.01
CA HIS A 159 -8.05 -0.33 -26.14
C HIS A 159 -7.41 -1.50 -25.36
N PHE A 160 -7.77 -2.74 -25.72
CA PHE A 160 -7.10 -3.95 -25.24
C PHE A 160 -7.32 -5.11 -26.25
N PRO A 161 -6.28 -5.84 -26.67
CA PRO A 161 -4.86 -5.57 -26.39
C PRO A 161 -4.33 -4.32 -27.08
N VAL A 162 -3.29 -3.69 -26.56
CA VAL A 162 -2.73 -2.45 -27.12
C VAL A 162 -1.21 -2.40 -26.97
N GLU A 163 -0.52 -1.95 -28.03
CA GLU A 163 0.90 -1.65 -27.99
C GLU A 163 1.11 -0.24 -27.43
N ILE A 164 1.63 -0.16 -26.21
CA ILE A 164 1.81 1.11 -25.50
C ILE A 164 2.85 2.02 -26.19
N SER A 165 3.85 1.45 -26.85
CA SER A 165 4.83 2.21 -27.65
C SER A 165 4.20 3.00 -28.80
N GLU A 166 3.06 2.55 -29.32
CA GLU A 166 2.35 3.19 -30.43
C GLU A 166 1.18 4.05 -29.97
N ARG A 167 0.40 3.56 -29.03
CA ARG A 167 -0.90 4.12 -28.62
C ARG A 167 -0.95 4.58 -27.16
N GLY A 168 0.16 4.56 -26.43
CA GLY A 168 0.21 4.86 -25.00
C GLY A 168 -0.34 6.23 -24.60
N GLU A 169 -0.24 7.22 -25.49
CA GLU A 169 -0.72 8.58 -25.25
C GLU A 169 -2.22 8.77 -25.56
N GLU A 170 -2.90 7.76 -26.14
CA GLU A 170 -4.35 7.82 -26.35
C GLU A 170 -5.09 7.88 -25.02
N ARG A 171 -6.13 8.74 -24.96
CA ARG A 171 -6.92 8.95 -23.75
C ARG A 171 -8.23 8.17 -23.79
N VAL A 172 -8.50 7.51 -22.68
CA VAL A 172 -9.76 6.81 -22.39
C VAL A 172 -10.57 7.70 -21.44
N ASP A 173 -11.78 8.06 -21.82
CA ASP A 173 -12.69 8.95 -21.09
C ASP A 173 -14.07 8.36 -20.81
N TYR A 174 -14.28 7.10 -21.19
CA TYR A 174 -15.57 6.40 -21.07
C TYR A 174 -15.69 5.49 -19.82
N ILE A 175 -14.64 5.37 -19.01
CA ILE A 175 -14.73 4.58 -17.76
C ILE A 175 -15.40 5.43 -16.68
N PRO A 176 -16.54 4.99 -16.13
CA PRO A 176 -17.30 5.77 -15.15
C PRO A 176 -16.50 6.16 -13.92
N GLY A 177 -16.53 7.44 -13.57
CA GLY A 177 -15.89 7.98 -12.37
C GLY A 177 -14.38 8.22 -12.51
N ILE A 178 -13.74 7.82 -13.62
CA ILE A 178 -12.32 8.06 -13.88
C ILE A 178 -12.16 9.28 -14.81
N PRO A 179 -11.32 10.26 -14.45
CA PRO A 179 -10.94 11.33 -15.37
C PRO A 179 -10.25 10.78 -16.63
N PRO A 180 -10.24 11.52 -17.77
CA PRO A 180 -9.57 11.08 -18.98
C PRO A 180 -8.13 10.65 -18.70
N THR A 181 -7.83 9.36 -18.94
CA THR A 181 -6.57 8.71 -18.57
C THR A 181 -5.89 8.15 -19.80
N ARG A 182 -4.57 8.34 -19.94
CA ARG A 182 -3.81 7.78 -21.05
C ARG A 182 -3.66 6.27 -20.87
N LEU A 183 -3.59 5.51 -21.97
CA LEU A 183 -3.38 4.06 -21.91
C LEU A 183 -2.10 3.66 -21.16
N VAL A 184 -1.04 4.46 -21.30
CA VAL A 184 0.23 4.24 -20.58
C VAL A 184 0.11 4.41 -19.06
N ASP A 185 -0.91 5.10 -18.59
CA ASP A 185 -1.17 5.31 -17.16
C ASP A 185 -2.08 4.23 -16.55
N PHE A 186 -2.63 3.31 -17.36
CA PHE A 186 -3.35 2.16 -16.82
C PHE A 186 -2.41 1.14 -16.20
N PRO A 187 -2.91 0.24 -15.31
CA PRO A 187 -2.09 -0.81 -14.73
C PRO A 187 -1.35 -1.61 -15.80
N THR A 188 -0.08 -1.90 -15.56
CA THR A 188 0.79 -2.51 -16.59
C THR A 188 0.32 -3.88 -17.09
N VAL A 189 -0.60 -4.54 -16.36
CA VAL A 189 -1.25 -5.79 -16.82
C VAL A 189 -2.14 -5.59 -18.04
N PHE A 190 -2.53 -4.35 -18.35
CA PHE A 190 -3.27 -3.99 -19.57
C PHE A 190 -2.35 -3.60 -20.73
N HIS A 191 -1.04 -3.53 -20.50
CA HIS A 191 -0.05 -3.23 -21.51
C HIS A 191 0.30 -4.49 -22.30
N GLY A 192 0.11 -4.49 -23.62
CA GLY A 192 0.44 -5.62 -24.51
C GLY A 192 -0.63 -6.72 -24.56
N THR A 193 -0.24 -7.90 -25.01
CA THR A 193 -1.12 -9.05 -25.30
C THR A 193 -1.31 -10.02 -24.14
N GLY A 194 -0.86 -9.66 -22.92
CA GLY A 194 -0.81 -10.55 -21.76
C GLY A 194 -2.19 -10.97 -21.24
N ARG A 195 -2.38 -12.27 -21.00
CA ARG A 195 -3.54 -12.81 -20.28
C ARG A 195 -3.26 -12.82 -18.79
N GLN A 196 -3.92 -11.97 -18.01
CA GLN A 196 -3.94 -12.09 -16.56
C GLN A 196 -5.37 -11.94 -16.04
N THR A 197 -5.71 -12.67 -14.99
CA THR A 197 -7.03 -12.72 -14.33
C THR A 197 -7.07 -11.78 -13.12
N LEU A 198 -8.22 -11.18 -12.86
CA LEU A 198 -8.39 -10.01 -12.00
C LEU A 198 -9.42 -10.17 -10.88
N PRO A 199 -9.20 -9.63 -9.68
CA PRO A 199 -10.12 -9.60 -8.54
C PRO A 199 -10.77 -8.24 -8.23
N ARG A 200 -11.75 -8.18 -7.30
CA ARG A 200 -12.66 -7.02 -7.05
C ARG A 200 -12.65 -6.53 -5.61
N ASP A 201 -12.63 -5.19 -5.34
CA ASP A 201 -13.18 -4.34 -4.25
C ASP A 201 -12.26 -3.23 -3.63
N LEU A 202 -12.77 -2.10 -3.07
CA LEU A 202 -12.26 -0.73 -3.15
C LEU A 202 -12.12 0.13 -1.89
N ASN A 203 -11.50 1.36 -2.03
CA ASN A 203 -11.27 2.34 -0.93
C ASN A 203 -11.37 3.86 -1.24
N SER A 204 -11.43 4.70 -0.22
CA SER A 204 -12.19 5.93 -0.01
C SER A 204 -11.62 7.33 -0.37
N ILE A 205 -10.41 7.52 -0.90
CA ILE A 205 -9.90 8.86 -1.27
C ILE A 205 -10.34 9.28 -2.70
N GLU A 206 -11.08 8.42 -3.36
CA GLU A 206 -11.51 8.56 -4.76
C GLU A 206 -13.05 8.57 -4.83
N ALA A 207 -13.68 9.54 -4.15
CA ALA A 207 -15.13 9.60 -3.93
C ALA A 207 -15.97 9.44 -5.23
N GLN A 208 -15.57 10.07 -6.33
CA GLN A 208 -16.31 9.99 -7.61
C GLN A 208 -16.30 8.57 -8.21
N VAL A 209 -15.15 7.88 -8.13
CA VAL A 209 -15.01 6.49 -8.60
C VAL A 209 -15.85 5.56 -7.75
N ILE A 210 -15.82 5.75 -6.44
CA ILE A 210 -16.58 4.97 -5.47
C ILE A 210 -18.08 5.12 -5.66
N ASP A 211 -18.57 6.33 -5.86
CA ASP A 211 -20.00 6.58 -6.08
C ASP A 211 -20.48 5.94 -7.40
N ALA A 212 -19.68 5.99 -8.46
CA ALA A 212 -19.98 5.30 -9.71
C ALA A 212 -20.05 3.77 -9.53
N LEU A 213 -19.20 3.20 -8.67
CA LEU A 213 -19.16 1.76 -8.40
C LEU A 213 -20.31 1.29 -7.50
N LYS A 214 -20.66 2.05 -6.46
CA LYS A 214 -21.81 1.73 -5.60
C LYS A 214 -23.12 1.55 -6.38
N VAL A 215 -23.28 2.28 -7.47
CA VAL A 215 -24.45 2.17 -8.35
C VAL A 215 -24.46 0.85 -9.15
N LYS A 216 -23.31 0.27 -9.43
CA LYS A 216 -23.15 -0.88 -10.35
C LYS A 216 -22.86 -2.21 -9.68
N LEU A 217 -22.37 -2.20 -8.44
CA LEU A 217 -22.05 -3.43 -7.73
C LEU A 217 -23.29 -3.96 -6.98
N PRO A 218 -23.64 -5.25 -7.16
CA PRO A 218 -24.76 -5.87 -6.45
C PRO A 218 -24.42 -6.22 -4.99
N LEU A 219 -23.23 -5.88 -4.51
CA LEU A 219 -22.71 -6.21 -3.17
C LEU A 219 -22.46 -4.93 -2.36
N PRO A 220 -22.57 -4.99 -1.02
CA PRO A 220 -22.20 -3.88 -0.16
C PRO A 220 -20.72 -3.48 -0.35
N LEU A 221 -20.44 -2.19 -0.52
CA LEU A 221 -19.12 -1.63 -0.68
C LEU A 221 -18.81 -0.68 0.49
N TYR A 222 -17.78 -1.02 1.25
CA TYR A 222 -17.32 -0.25 2.41
C TYR A 222 -15.93 0.35 2.15
N THR A 223 -15.85 1.66 2.13
CA THR A 223 -14.59 2.37 1.98
C THR A 223 -14.00 2.67 3.36
N VAL A 224 -13.03 1.89 3.79
CA VAL A 224 -12.47 1.89 5.15
C VAL A 224 -11.04 2.46 5.25
N GLY A 225 -10.56 3.07 4.17
CA GLY A 225 -9.18 3.56 4.09
C GLY A 225 -9.00 5.04 4.45
N PRO A 226 -7.74 5.46 4.64
CA PRO A 226 -6.58 4.58 4.70
C PRO A 226 -6.56 3.74 5.99
N PRO A 227 -6.33 2.44 5.90
CA PRO A 227 -6.19 1.58 7.07
C PRO A 227 -4.79 1.76 7.68
N ILE A 228 -4.51 2.98 8.12
CA ILE A 228 -3.31 3.33 8.87
C ILE A 228 -3.68 3.14 10.33
N PRO A 229 -2.88 2.39 11.13
CA PRO A 229 -3.16 2.29 12.55
C PRO A 229 -3.09 3.70 13.12
N TYR A 230 -4.22 4.16 13.65
CA TYR A 230 -4.29 5.39 14.43
C TYR A 230 -3.53 5.12 15.72
N LEU A 231 -2.23 5.34 15.69
CA LEU A 231 -1.47 5.50 16.91
C LEU A 231 -1.99 6.80 17.52
N ASP A 232 -2.65 6.68 18.68
CA ASP A 232 -3.03 7.84 19.49
C ASP A 232 -1.77 8.74 19.57
N PRO A 233 -1.89 10.05 19.33
CA PRO A 233 -0.76 10.99 19.56
C PRO A 233 -0.11 10.80 20.93
N LYS A 234 -0.83 10.23 21.92
CA LYS A 234 -0.32 9.80 23.22
C LYS A 234 0.54 8.54 23.16
N ASP A 235 0.34 7.63 22.23
CA ASP A 235 1.21 6.47 22.05
C ASP A 235 2.56 6.83 21.43
N ASN A 236 2.66 7.93 20.69
CA ASN A 236 3.96 8.48 20.30
C ASN A 236 4.77 9.04 21.49
N SER A 237 4.13 9.36 22.61
CA SER A 237 4.81 9.77 23.84
C SER A 237 5.15 8.59 24.77
N SER A 238 4.44 7.46 24.68
CA SER A 238 4.71 6.27 25.49
C SER A 238 5.84 5.39 24.92
N VAL A 239 6.16 5.52 23.62
CA VAL A 239 7.37 4.90 23.03
C VAL A 239 8.65 5.65 23.43
N ILE A 240 8.54 6.87 23.99
CA ILE A 240 9.68 7.64 24.54
C ILE A 240 9.97 7.31 26.02
N SER A 241 9.20 6.41 26.65
CA SER A 241 9.31 6.18 28.09
C SER A 241 10.36 5.18 28.54
N ASN A 242 11.19 4.64 27.65
CA ASN A 242 12.46 4.01 28.03
C ASN A 242 13.56 4.55 27.12
N ASN A 243 14.58 5.15 27.68
CA ASN A 243 15.78 5.72 27.07
C ASN A 243 16.67 4.65 26.37
N GLN A 244 16.07 3.67 25.70
CA GLN A 244 16.76 2.63 24.95
C GLN A 244 16.15 2.57 23.54
N ASP A 245 16.98 2.89 22.55
CA ASP A 245 16.87 2.63 21.12
C ASP A 245 15.97 3.56 20.29
N ILE A 246 16.25 4.88 20.30
CA ILE A 246 15.86 5.71 19.14
C ILE A 246 16.71 5.23 17.96
N PRO A 247 16.11 4.78 16.82
CA PRO A 247 16.90 4.35 15.66
C PRO A 247 17.81 5.48 15.15
N ASP A 248 19.04 5.17 14.78
CA ASP A 248 20.05 6.13 14.31
C ASP A 248 19.52 7.06 13.21
N TYR A 249 18.69 6.54 12.31
CA TYR A 249 18.08 7.36 11.24
C TYR A 249 17.10 8.41 11.77
N ILE A 250 16.45 8.19 12.91
CA ILE A 250 15.58 9.20 13.55
C ILE A 250 16.44 10.25 14.25
N GLU A 251 17.55 9.86 14.91
CA GLU A 251 18.47 10.81 15.52
C GLU A 251 19.10 11.70 14.44
N TRP A 252 19.50 11.11 13.32
CA TRP A 252 20.00 11.87 12.18
C TRP A 252 18.93 12.83 11.63
N LEU A 253 17.67 12.39 11.45
CA LEU A 253 16.57 13.27 11.03
C LEU A 253 16.34 14.42 12.01
N ASN A 254 16.44 14.19 13.33
CA ASN A 254 16.30 15.23 14.37
C ASN A 254 17.37 16.33 14.23
N SER A 255 18.54 16.02 13.68
CA SER A 255 19.60 17.00 13.42
C SER A 255 19.38 17.82 12.15
N GLN A 256 18.41 17.45 11.30
CA GLN A 256 18.17 18.10 10.01
C GLN A 256 17.19 19.28 10.12
N ARG A 257 17.33 20.23 9.18
CA ARG A 257 16.39 21.35 9.07
C ARG A 257 15.02 20.89 8.60
N LYS A 258 13.97 21.55 9.07
CA LYS A 258 12.59 21.28 8.64
C LYS A 258 12.46 21.31 7.11
N GLY A 259 11.87 20.25 6.54
CA GLY A 259 11.56 20.14 5.12
C GLY A 259 12.78 20.02 4.20
N SER A 260 13.98 19.69 4.75
CA SER A 260 15.24 19.67 3.98
C SER A 260 15.67 18.28 3.49
N VAL A 261 15.01 17.22 3.93
CA VAL A 261 15.36 15.83 3.63
C VAL A 261 14.44 15.24 2.59
N LEU A 262 14.99 14.65 1.54
CA LEU A 262 14.29 13.77 0.60
C LEU A 262 14.31 12.35 1.17
N TYR A 263 13.14 11.79 1.44
CA TYR A 263 13.02 10.36 1.74
C TYR A 263 12.93 9.58 0.42
N VAL A 264 13.67 8.47 0.28
CA VAL A 264 13.70 7.65 -0.93
C VAL A 264 13.38 6.19 -0.58
N SER A 265 12.33 5.64 -1.19
CA SER A 265 11.99 4.23 -1.06
C SER A 265 11.31 3.70 -2.33
N MET A 266 11.97 2.73 -2.98
CA MET A 266 11.50 2.09 -4.21
C MET A 266 10.64 0.84 -3.95
N GLY A 267 10.10 0.71 -2.75
CA GLY A 267 9.24 -0.41 -2.36
C GLY A 267 10.01 -1.66 -1.95
N SER A 268 9.26 -2.77 -1.80
CA SER A 268 9.82 -4.01 -1.24
C SER A 268 9.96 -5.15 -2.24
N PHE A 269 9.41 -5.01 -3.44
CA PHE A 269 9.24 -6.13 -4.36
C PHE A 269 10.14 -6.06 -5.60
N LEU A 270 10.04 -4.99 -6.38
CA LEU A 270 10.84 -4.78 -7.59
C LEU A 270 11.76 -3.59 -7.44
N SER A 271 12.85 -3.61 -8.16
CA SER A 271 13.80 -2.51 -8.31
C SER A 271 13.91 -2.11 -9.78
N VAL A 272 14.36 -0.90 -10.02
CA VAL A 272 14.82 -0.47 -11.35
C VAL A 272 16.08 -1.27 -11.76
N SER A 273 16.47 -1.23 -13.04
CA SER A 273 17.72 -1.85 -13.49
C SER A 273 18.92 -1.30 -12.72
N SER A 274 19.98 -2.11 -12.54
CA SER A 274 21.19 -1.67 -11.83
C SER A 274 21.80 -0.42 -12.49
N SER A 275 21.75 -0.30 -13.83
CA SER A 275 22.19 0.90 -14.53
C SER A 275 21.37 2.14 -14.17
N GLN A 276 20.04 2.03 -14.12
CA GLN A 276 19.20 3.14 -13.70
C GLN A 276 19.38 3.47 -12.21
N LEU A 277 19.60 2.47 -11.38
CA LEU A 277 19.86 2.69 -9.95
C LEU A 277 21.15 3.49 -9.73
N ASN A 278 22.21 3.19 -10.50
CA ASN A 278 23.45 3.97 -10.46
C ASN A 278 23.24 5.45 -10.83
N GLU A 279 22.45 5.72 -11.88
CA GLU A 279 22.10 7.08 -12.26
C GLU A 279 21.30 7.80 -11.16
N ILE A 280 20.37 7.07 -10.50
CA ILE A 280 19.57 7.63 -9.41
C ILE A 280 20.45 7.97 -8.20
N VAL A 281 21.32 7.05 -7.77
CA VAL A 281 22.23 7.27 -6.63
C VAL A 281 23.13 8.47 -6.89
N ALA A 282 23.78 8.51 -8.06
CA ALA A 282 24.65 9.63 -8.45
C ALA A 282 23.87 10.96 -8.55
N GLY A 283 22.68 10.93 -9.15
CA GLY A 283 21.85 12.13 -9.31
C GLY A 283 21.34 12.69 -7.98
N VAL A 284 20.92 11.85 -7.05
CA VAL A 284 20.53 12.29 -5.70
C VAL A 284 21.73 12.93 -4.98
N HIS A 285 22.89 12.29 -5.03
CA HIS A 285 24.10 12.85 -4.44
C HIS A 285 24.49 14.21 -5.08
N ASN A 286 24.50 14.27 -6.41
CA ASN A 286 24.89 15.48 -7.17
C ASN A 286 23.88 16.63 -7.00
N SER A 287 22.65 16.34 -6.57
CA SER A 287 21.64 17.37 -6.28
C SER A 287 22.02 18.28 -5.11
N GLY A 288 22.89 17.81 -4.20
CA GLY A 288 23.22 18.49 -2.95
C GLY A 288 22.08 18.51 -1.93
N VAL A 289 20.99 17.76 -2.17
CA VAL A 289 19.85 17.61 -1.25
C VAL A 289 20.15 16.50 -0.25
N ARG A 290 19.86 16.76 1.02
CA ARG A 290 19.95 15.71 2.06
C ARG A 290 18.93 14.63 1.84
N PHE A 291 19.31 13.37 2.09
CA PHE A 291 18.43 12.23 1.83
C PHE A 291 18.51 11.14 2.92
N LEU A 292 17.38 10.45 3.11
CA LEU A 292 17.28 9.17 3.80
C LEU A 292 16.79 8.12 2.79
N TRP A 293 17.60 7.09 2.53
CA TRP A 293 17.31 6.08 1.52
C TRP A 293 17.13 4.70 2.14
N VAL A 294 16.00 4.03 1.82
CA VAL A 294 15.81 2.62 2.16
C VAL A 294 16.29 1.75 1.00
N SER A 295 17.42 1.05 1.20
CA SER A 295 17.99 0.12 0.24
C SER A 295 18.06 -1.29 0.81
N ARG A 296 17.46 -2.25 0.10
CA ARG A 296 17.43 -3.67 0.49
C ARG A 296 18.41 -4.47 -0.36
N GLY A 297 19.59 -4.74 0.18
CA GLY A 297 20.52 -5.74 -0.35
C GLY A 297 21.63 -5.25 -1.28
N GLU A 298 21.56 -4.09 -1.89
CA GLU A 298 22.63 -3.55 -2.74
C GLU A 298 23.36 -2.36 -2.08
N THR A 299 23.78 -2.53 -0.83
CA THR A 299 24.59 -1.51 -0.11
C THR A 299 25.96 -1.30 -0.76
N THR A 300 26.37 -2.19 -1.67
CA THR A 300 27.65 -2.04 -2.40
C THR A 300 27.68 -0.86 -3.37
N LEU A 301 26.50 -0.38 -3.83
CA LEU A 301 26.38 0.82 -4.66
C LEU A 301 26.57 2.10 -3.84
N PHE A 302 26.38 2.02 -2.54
CA PHE A 302 26.52 3.11 -1.58
C PHE A 302 27.87 3.02 -0.84
N LYS A 303 28.97 2.81 -1.60
CA LYS A 303 30.30 2.59 -1.03
C LYS A 303 30.95 3.83 -0.41
N ASP A 304 30.40 5.00 -0.72
CA ASP A 304 30.93 6.25 -0.21
C ASP A 304 30.25 6.59 1.12
N ASP A 305 31.04 7.04 2.07
CA ASP A 305 30.54 7.69 3.27
C ASP A 305 29.92 9.03 2.84
N TYR A 306 28.59 9.08 2.78
CA TYR A 306 27.88 10.33 2.42
C TYR A 306 27.96 11.40 3.51
N GLY A 307 28.62 11.09 4.65
CA GLY A 307 28.78 12.01 5.76
C GLY A 307 27.45 12.59 6.22
N ASP A 308 27.41 13.90 6.43
CA ASP A 308 26.18 14.60 6.86
C ASP A 308 25.13 14.73 5.74
N MET A 309 25.44 14.34 4.49
CA MET A 309 24.55 14.55 3.35
C MET A 309 23.41 13.52 3.28
N GLY A 310 23.62 12.30 3.77
CA GLY A 310 22.58 11.29 3.66
C GLY A 310 22.82 10.06 4.51
N GLN A 311 21.73 9.32 4.76
CA GLN A 311 21.76 7.99 5.36
C GLN A 311 21.12 6.96 4.45
N VAL A 312 21.72 5.77 4.41
CA VAL A 312 21.17 4.59 3.75
C VAL A 312 20.92 3.52 4.79
N VAL A 313 19.68 3.06 4.86
CA VAL A 313 19.23 2.06 5.84
C VAL A 313 18.58 0.87 5.14
N PRO A 314 18.73 -0.36 5.68
CA PRO A 314 18.09 -1.55 5.07
C PRO A 314 16.58 -1.54 5.26
N TRP A 315 16.10 -0.86 6.29
CA TRP A 315 14.69 -0.73 6.65
C TRP A 315 14.46 0.47 7.58
N CYS A 316 13.26 1.04 7.53
CA CYS A 316 12.79 2.04 8.49
C CYS A 316 11.28 1.93 8.72
N ASP A 317 10.78 2.52 9.79
CA ASP A 317 9.35 2.81 9.97
C ASP A 317 8.97 3.97 9.04
N GLN A 318 8.43 3.64 7.86
CA GLN A 318 8.15 4.60 6.79
C GLN A 318 7.19 5.70 7.23
N LEU A 319 6.12 5.35 7.96
CA LEU A 319 5.15 6.34 8.40
C LEU A 319 5.76 7.31 9.43
N ARG A 320 6.59 6.80 10.34
CA ARG A 320 7.32 7.63 11.31
C ARG A 320 8.29 8.59 10.62
N VAL A 321 8.98 8.12 9.57
CA VAL A 321 9.87 8.94 8.74
C VAL A 321 9.07 9.99 7.98
N LEU A 322 8.00 9.62 7.27
CA LEU A 322 7.18 10.56 6.51
C LEU A 322 6.57 11.66 7.39
N ARG A 323 6.18 11.35 8.62
CA ARG A 323 5.66 12.33 9.60
C ARG A 323 6.74 13.18 10.25
N HIS A 324 8.02 12.89 10.01
CA HIS A 324 9.11 13.64 10.63
C HIS A 324 9.24 15.05 10.02
N PRO A 325 9.34 16.12 10.84
CA PRO A 325 9.37 17.50 10.34
C PRO A 325 10.52 17.80 9.35
N ALA A 326 11.64 17.07 9.41
CA ALA A 326 12.75 17.23 8.50
C ALA A 326 12.45 16.76 7.07
N VAL A 327 11.49 15.86 6.88
CA VAL A 327 11.14 15.33 5.56
C VAL A 327 10.34 16.37 4.78
N GLY A 328 10.87 16.76 3.63
CA GLY A 328 10.27 17.76 2.73
C GLY A 328 9.73 17.20 1.43
N GLY A 329 10.05 15.94 1.12
CA GLY A 329 9.58 15.23 -0.07
C GLY A 329 9.84 13.73 0.01
N PHE A 330 9.11 12.97 -0.78
CA PHE A 330 9.20 11.52 -0.84
C PHE A 330 9.38 11.04 -2.28
N TRP A 331 10.50 10.41 -2.59
CA TRP A 331 10.68 9.71 -3.86
C TRP A 331 10.17 8.28 -3.73
N THR A 332 9.07 7.98 -4.39
CA THR A 332 8.33 6.73 -4.25
C THR A 332 8.18 5.98 -5.58
N HIS A 333 8.09 4.65 -5.50
CA HIS A 333 7.63 3.79 -6.60
C HIS A 333 6.11 3.88 -6.85
N CYS A 334 5.38 4.70 -6.10
CA CYS A 334 3.92 4.91 -6.21
C CYS A 334 3.05 3.73 -5.80
N GLY A 335 3.55 2.72 -5.05
CA GLY A 335 2.67 1.69 -4.50
C GLY A 335 1.64 2.30 -3.55
N TRP A 336 0.36 1.83 -3.63
CA TRP A 336 -0.78 2.48 -3.00
C TRP A 336 -0.61 2.73 -1.50
N ASN A 337 -0.09 1.76 -0.74
CA ASN A 337 0.15 1.96 0.70
C ASN A 337 1.13 3.11 0.99
N SER A 338 2.23 3.18 0.23
CA SER A 338 3.21 4.27 0.37
C SER A 338 2.61 5.62 -0.02
N THR A 339 1.75 5.62 -1.04
CA THR A 339 0.99 6.81 -1.46
C THR A 339 0.04 7.28 -0.35
N LEU A 340 -0.72 6.37 0.26
CA LEU A 340 -1.61 6.68 1.38
C LEU A 340 -0.87 7.17 2.62
N GLU A 341 0.27 6.58 2.94
CA GLU A 341 1.12 7.04 4.06
C GLU A 341 1.68 8.45 3.81
N ALA A 342 2.08 8.76 2.57
CA ALA A 342 2.54 10.10 2.20
C ALA A 342 1.41 11.14 2.26
N VAL A 343 0.20 10.79 1.78
CA VAL A 343 -1.00 11.63 1.90
C VAL A 343 -1.34 11.89 3.37
N TYR A 344 -1.35 10.85 4.20
CA TYR A 344 -1.61 10.97 5.63
C TYR A 344 -0.56 11.84 6.34
N ALA A 345 0.69 11.80 5.89
CA ALA A 345 1.76 12.65 6.40
C ALA A 345 1.78 14.07 5.80
N GLY A 346 1.04 14.32 4.71
CA GLY A 346 1.00 15.60 3.98
C GLY A 346 2.32 15.90 3.25
N VAL A 347 2.96 14.86 2.70
CA VAL A 347 4.25 14.94 2.02
C VAL A 347 4.07 14.82 0.51
N SER A 348 4.63 15.77 -0.24
CA SER A 348 4.66 15.75 -1.71
C SER A 348 5.59 14.65 -2.24
N MET A 349 5.30 14.14 -3.45
CA MET A 349 5.95 12.95 -3.97
C MET A 349 6.67 13.16 -5.31
N LEU A 350 7.87 12.58 -5.46
CA LEU A 350 8.48 12.27 -6.76
C LEU A 350 8.04 10.88 -7.17
N ALA A 351 7.22 10.79 -8.19
CA ALA A 351 6.57 9.58 -8.68
C ALA A 351 7.45 8.85 -9.69
N SER A 352 7.83 7.62 -9.38
CA SER A 352 8.69 6.76 -10.22
C SER A 352 8.09 5.34 -10.30
N PRO A 353 6.94 5.16 -10.98
CA PRO A 353 6.25 3.88 -11.04
C PRO A 353 7.11 2.82 -11.74
N ILE A 354 7.06 1.59 -11.23
CA ILE A 354 7.85 0.46 -11.72
C ILE A 354 6.95 -0.60 -12.36
N PHE A 355 5.80 -0.94 -11.72
CA PHE A 355 5.01 -2.10 -12.12
C PHE A 355 3.56 -2.05 -11.59
N LEU A 356 2.65 -2.83 -12.19
CA LEU A 356 1.23 -3.02 -11.83
C LEU A 356 0.41 -1.72 -11.79
N ASP A 357 -0.20 -1.45 -10.65
CA ASP A 357 -1.07 -0.31 -10.33
C ASP A 357 -0.32 1.03 -10.23
N GLN A 358 1.00 0.98 -10.05
CA GLN A 358 1.82 2.15 -9.76
C GLN A 358 1.79 3.22 -10.87
N THR A 359 1.57 2.83 -12.13
CA THR A 359 1.38 3.78 -13.25
C THR A 359 0.12 4.62 -13.05
N THR A 360 -0.98 3.98 -12.67
CA THR A 360 -2.24 4.65 -12.35
C THR A 360 -2.11 5.51 -11.09
N ASP A 361 -1.50 4.99 -10.05
CA ASP A 361 -1.28 5.73 -8.80
C ASP A 361 -0.36 6.95 -9.03
N SER A 362 0.65 6.82 -9.90
CA SER A 362 1.49 7.94 -10.33
C SER A 362 0.67 9.04 -11.04
N LYS A 363 -0.30 8.66 -11.89
CA LYS A 363 -1.20 9.61 -12.54
C LYS A 363 -2.08 10.32 -11.51
N ILE A 364 -2.62 9.59 -10.54
CA ILE A 364 -3.41 10.16 -9.44
C ILE A 364 -2.58 11.18 -8.65
N ILE A 365 -1.35 10.85 -8.26
CA ILE A 365 -0.45 11.73 -7.52
C ILE A 365 -0.15 13.03 -8.28
N VAL A 366 0.15 12.89 -9.59
CA VAL A 366 0.71 13.99 -10.39
C VAL A 366 -0.35 14.82 -11.08
N GLU A 367 -1.39 14.18 -11.67
CA GLU A 367 -2.39 14.84 -12.51
C GLU A 367 -3.70 15.09 -11.75
N ASP A 368 -4.19 14.17 -10.93
CA ASP A 368 -5.49 14.31 -10.27
C ASP A 368 -5.39 15.09 -8.96
N TRP A 369 -4.37 14.79 -8.14
CA TRP A 369 -4.15 15.45 -6.85
C TRP A 369 -3.16 16.61 -6.92
N GLU A 370 -2.31 16.61 -7.95
CA GLU A 370 -1.26 17.64 -8.17
C GLU A 370 -0.34 17.83 -6.94
N ILE A 371 -0.04 16.71 -6.24
CA ILE A 371 0.82 16.68 -5.05
C ILE A 371 2.20 16.08 -5.33
N GLY A 372 2.55 15.93 -6.59
CA GLY A 372 3.83 15.35 -6.97
C GLY A 372 4.26 15.66 -8.39
N TRP A 373 5.51 15.35 -8.67
CA TRP A 373 6.08 15.37 -10.03
C TRP A 373 6.48 13.98 -10.46
N ARG A 374 6.38 13.72 -11.77
CA ARG A 374 6.81 12.43 -12.34
C ARG A 374 8.29 12.51 -12.73
N VAL A 375 9.05 11.51 -12.31
CA VAL A 375 10.37 11.26 -12.90
C VAL A 375 10.12 10.76 -14.32
N LYS A 376 10.36 11.61 -15.33
CA LYS A 376 10.00 11.36 -16.71
C LYS A 376 10.80 10.18 -17.25
N ARG A 377 10.09 9.16 -17.69
CA ARG A 377 10.58 8.07 -18.51
C ARG A 377 9.71 8.03 -19.76
N GLU A 378 10.31 7.98 -20.93
CA GLU A 378 9.55 7.76 -22.16
C GLU A 378 8.95 6.36 -22.13
N ALA A 379 7.64 6.24 -22.37
CA ALA A 379 6.95 4.95 -22.38
C ALA A 379 7.58 4.03 -23.42
N GLY A 380 7.93 2.79 -23.02
CA GLY A 380 8.56 1.82 -23.90
C GLY A 380 10.02 2.11 -24.26
N SER A 381 10.64 3.16 -23.72
CA SER A 381 12.05 3.48 -23.96
C SER A 381 12.97 2.79 -22.95
N GLU A 382 14.07 2.21 -23.46
CA GLU A 382 15.19 1.72 -22.64
C GLU A 382 16.12 2.86 -22.18
N LYS A 383 15.84 4.11 -22.59
CA LYS A 383 16.65 5.26 -22.24
C LYS A 383 16.63 5.53 -20.74
N LEU A 384 17.81 5.57 -20.14
CA LEU A 384 17.97 5.90 -18.74
C LEU A 384 17.68 7.38 -18.49
N VAL A 385 17.05 7.67 -17.35
CA VAL A 385 17.06 9.04 -16.80
C VAL A 385 18.45 9.27 -16.22
N THR A 386 19.15 10.25 -16.74
CA THR A 386 20.55 10.51 -16.39
C THR A 386 20.69 11.14 -15.01
N GLN A 387 21.86 10.97 -14.40
CA GLN A 387 22.19 11.60 -13.10
C GLN A 387 22.01 13.12 -13.10
N ASP A 388 22.32 13.80 -14.22
CA ASP A 388 22.17 15.25 -14.33
C ASP A 388 20.70 15.69 -14.36
N GLU A 389 19.86 14.95 -15.10
CA GLU A 389 18.41 15.15 -15.10
C GLU A 389 17.83 14.91 -13.71
N ILE A 390 18.25 13.86 -13.04
CA ILE A 390 17.82 13.51 -11.68
C ILE A 390 18.26 14.59 -10.68
N ALA A 391 19.53 15.01 -10.73
CA ALA A 391 20.06 16.04 -9.83
C ALA A 391 19.28 17.36 -9.97
N LYS A 392 19.02 17.78 -11.20
CA LYS A 392 18.21 18.98 -11.49
C LYS A 392 16.79 18.83 -10.97
N LEU A 393 16.14 17.69 -11.23
CA LEU A 393 14.77 17.43 -10.79
C LEU A 393 14.65 17.44 -9.26
N VAL A 394 15.53 16.71 -8.57
CA VAL A 394 15.56 16.62 -7.10
C VAL A 394 15.79 17.98 -6.47
N LYS A 395 16.76 18.75 -7.00
CA LYS A 395 17.03 20.10 -6.53
C LYS A 395 15.84 21.02 -6.69
N SER A 396 15.17 20.98 -7.85
CA SER A 396 13.97 21.80 -8.13
C SER A 396 12.78 21.38 -7.27
N PHE A 397 12.56 20.09 -7.08
CA PHE A 397 11.47 19.53 -6.26
C PHE A 397 11.61 19.88 -4.77
N MET A 398 12.84 19.98 -4.28
CA MET A 398 13.12 20.32 -2.89
C MET A 398 13.28 21.83 -2.63
N ASP A 399 13.22 22.66 -3.67
CA ASP A 399 13.34 24.12 -3.55
C ASP A 399 12.10 24.72 -2.87
N ALA A 400 12.23 25.01 -1.58
CA ALA A 400 11.14 25.59 -0.78
C ALA A 400 10.76 27.02 -1.19
N GLU A 401 11.58 27.72 -1.99
CA GLU A 401 11.26 29.07 -2.45
C GLU A 401 10.47 29.08 -3.76
N SER A 402 10.46 28.00 -4.50
CA SER A 402 9.68 27.85 -5.73
C SER A 402 8.17 27.98 -5.46
N SER A 403 7.48 28.81 -6.23
CA SER A 403 6.02 28.98 -6.14
C SER A 403 5.27 27.70 -6.48
N GLU A 404 5.76 26.94 -7.45
CA GLU A 404 5.19 25.65 -7.87
C GLU A 404 5.29 24.61 -6.74
N VAL A 405 6.45 24.53 -6.09
CA VAL A 405 6.65 23.61 -4.95
C VAL A 405 5.79 24.04 -3.74
N LYS A 406 5.65 25.33 -3.50
CA LYS A 406 4.76 25.85 -2.43
C LYS A 406 3.31 25.45 -2.67
N GLU A 407 2.80 25.60 -3.90
CA GLU A 407 1.44 25.21 -4.25
C GLU A 407 1.24 23.68 -4.16
N MET A 408 2.16 22.89 -4.67
CA MET A 408 2.14 21.41 -4.57
C MET A 408 2.10 20.96 -3.09
N ARG A 409 2.94 21.55 -2.23
CA ARG A 409 2.96 21.23 -0.79
C ARG A 409 1.67 21.66 -0.09
N LYS A 410 1.07 22.76 -0.52
CA LYS A 410 -0.24 23.24 -0.01
C LYS A 410 -1.32 22.20 -0.35
N LYS A 411 -1.40 21.73 -1.61
CA LYS A 411 -2.34 20.68 -2.02
C LYS A 411 -2.13 19.36 -1.27
N ALA A 412 -0.89 18.98 -1.01
CA ALA A 412 -0.59 17.81 -0.17
C ALA A 412 -1.11 17.97 1.26
N LYS A 413 -1.07 19.19 1.81
CA LYS A 413 -1.64 19.50 3.12
C LYS A 413 -3.17 19.47 3.12
N GLU A 414 -3.81 20.03 2.11
CA GLU A 414 -5.27 20.01 1.96
C GLU A 414 -5.79 18.56 1.84
N LEU A 415 -5.06 17.72 1.09
CA LEU A 415 -5.39 16.31 0.98
C LEU A 415 -5.17 15.54 2.29
N GLN A 416 -4.12 15.88 3.06
CA GLN A 416 -3.91 15.38 4.42
C GLN A 416 -5.08 15.72 5.33
N GLU A 417 -5.57 16.96 5.29
CA GLU A 417 -6.71 17.41 6.11
C GLU A 417 -7.99 16.64 5.73
N THR A 418 -8.23 16.45 4.44
CA THR A 418 -9.34 15.62 3.94
C THR A 418 -9.23 14.17 4.43
N CYS A 419 -8.04 13.58 4.35
CA CYS A 419 -7.75 12.24 4.85
C CYS A 419 -8.03 12.14 6.36
N ASN A 420 -7.50 13.10 7.15
CA ASN A 420 -7.71 13.13 8.59
C ASN A 420 -9.20 13.31 8.97
N ALA A 421 -9.94 14.13 8.23
CA ALA A 421 -11.38 14.30 8.44
C ALA A 421 -12.15 13.01 8.14
N ALA A 422 -11.79 12.28 7.09
CA ALA A 422 -12.43 11.02 6.73
C ALA A 422 -12.26 9.94 7.81
N ILE A 423 -11.10 9.88 8.44
CA ILE A 423 -10.78 8.88 9.46
C ILE A 423 -11.14 9.30 10.90
N ALA A 424 -11.38 10.59 11.13
CA ALA A 424 -11.80 11.08 12.43
C ALA A 424 -13.16 10.46 12.84
N LYS A 425 -13.43 10.45 14.15
CA LYS A 425 -14.71 9.92 14.67
C LYS A 425 -15.90 10.62 14.00
N GLY A 426 -16.80 9.83 13.39
CA GLY A 426 -17.92 10.31 12.61
C GLY A 426 -17.58 10.69 11.15
N GLY A 427 -16.34 10.58 10.73
CA GLY A 427 -15.93 10.75 9.35
C GLY A 427 -16.38 9.59 8.45
N SER A 428 -16.19 9.74 7.15
CA SER A 428 -16.70 8.77 6.17
C SER A 428 -16.09 7.37 6.35
N SER A 429 -14.78 7.27 6.53
CA SER A 429 -14.09 5.98 6.75
C SER A 429 -14.45 5.37 8.10
N ASP A 430 -14.57 6.17 9.14
CA ASP A 430 -14.99 5.74 10.48
C ASP A 430 -16.41 5.14 10.45
N THR A 431 -17.35 5.85 9.83
CA THR A 431 -18.74 5.40 9.66
C THR A 431 -18.86 4.15 8.80
N ASN A 432 -18.09 4.06 7.72
CA ASN A 432 -18.04 2.89 6.84
C ASN A 432 -17.45 1.67 7.55
N LEU A 433 -16.42 1.86 8.38
CA LEU A 433 -15.86 0.78 9.19
C LEU A 433 -16.88 0.24 10.19
N ASP A 434 -17.63 1.12 10.87
CA ASP A 434 -18.72 0.72 11.76
C ASP A 434 -19.85 -0.02 11.01
N SER A 435 -20.14 0.39 9.77
CA SER A 435 -21.13 -0.28 8.92
C SER A 435 -20.62 -1.64 8.45
N PHE A 436 -19.35 -1.76 8.09
CA PHE A 436 -18.72 -3.05 7.78
C PHE A 436 -18.78 -4.00 8.98
N ILE A 437 -18.39 -3.53 10.17
CA ILE A 437 -18.45 -4.34 11.41
C ILE A 437 -19.88 -4.84 11.67
N ARG A 438 -20.89 -4.00 11.50
CA ARG A 438 -22.30 -4.42 11.61
C ARG A 438 -22.68 -5.48 10.57
N GLY A 439 -22.24 -5.29 9.31
CA GLY A 439 -22.51 -6.24 8.22
C GLY A 439 -21.94 -7.63 8.52
N ILE A 440 -20.66 -7.73 8.90
CA ILE A 440 -20.05 -9.02 9.24
C ILE A 440 -20.67 -9.66 10.49
N SER A 441 -21.10 -8.86 11.48
CA SER A 441 -21.75 -9.38 12.71
C SER A 441 -23.16 -9.87 12.47
N GLN A 442 -23.80 -9.50 11.36
CA GLN A 442 -25.16 -9.93 10.99
C GLN A 442 -25.15 -11.04 9.90
N GLY A 443 -23.99 -11.53 9.51
CA GLY A 443 -23.84 -12.52 8.43
C GLY A 443 -24.23 -11.97 7.04
N GLN A 444 -24.13 -10.65 6.86
CA GLN A 444 -24.46 -9.94 5.61
C GLN A 444 -23.20 -9.55 4.82
N ALA A 445 -22.10 -10.25 5.06
CA ALA A 445 -20.81 -10.02 4.37
C ALA A 445 -20.81 -10.62 2.97
#